data_d241aa46aefbb5dedda43573d5ad52f1
#
_entry.id   d241aa46aefbb5dedda43573d5ad52f1
#
_cell.length_a   1.000
_cell.length_b   1.000
_cell.length_c   1.000
_cell.angle_alpha   90.00
_cell.angle_beta   90.00
_cell.angle_gamma   90.00
#
_symmetry.space_group_name_H-M   'P 1'
#
loop_
_entity.id
_entity.type
_entity.pdbx_description
1 polymer ?
#
loop_
_entity_poly.entity_id
_entity_poly.type
_entity_poly.pdbx_seq_one_letter_code
_entity_poly.pdbx_strand_id
1 'polypeptide(L)'
;MTMLDIGCGGGATLKRMLKRSTGGKVYGIDISAESVAKAKNLNKQLLGSQVFVEQGSADSLPWAPQTFDVVTAVETVYFWPDLPKCFQEVKRVLKPGGQFAIMLEVIEGDSKWTNVVEGMIVYPPEQLKDMLEQAGFSDVEVFRRKPSYATIKGILK
;
A
#
# COMPACT_ATOMS: atom_id res chain seq x y z
N MET A 1 13.09 10.37 -5.38
CA MET A 1 11.75 9.74 -5.33
C MET A 1 11.43 9.39 -3.88
N THR A 2 10.25 9.76 -3.41
CA THR A 2 9.76 9.48 -2.06
C THR A 2 8.58 8.51 -2.15
N MET A 3 8.68 7.37 -1.47
CA MET A 3 7.71 6.29 -1.61
C MET A 3 7.15 5.89 -0.25
N LEU A 4 5.89 5.43 -0.22
CA LEU A 4 5.21 4.92 0.98
C LEU A 4 4.68 3.50 0.72
N ASP A 5 4.85 2.60 1.67
CA ASP A 5 4.22 1.29 1.70
C ASP A 5 3.24 1.20 2.88
N ILE A 6 1.95 1.07 2.60
CA ILE A 6 0.90 0.99 3.63
C ILE A 6 0.63 -0.48 3.94
N GLY A 7 0.77 -0.84 5.22
CA GLY A 7 0.78 -2.23 5.68
C GLY A 7 2.12 -2.89 5.38
N CYS A 8 3.22 -2.22 5.72
CA CYS A 8 4.57 -2.66 5.34
C CYS A 8 5.04 -3.95 6.04
N GLY A 9 4.28 -4.46 7.01
CA GLY A 9 4.61 -5.68 7.74
C GLY A 9 6.04 -5.65 8.31
N GLY A 10 6.79 -6.72 8.12
CA GLY A 10 8.19 -6.82 8.57
C GLY A 10 9.21 -6.01 7.75
N GLY A 11 8.78 -5.18 6.80
CA GLY A 11 9.63 -4.20 6.09
C GLY A 11 10.43 -4.76 4.91
N ALA A 12 10.16 -5.98 4.45
CA ALA A 12 10.87 -6.55 3.29
C ALA A 12 10.56 -5.78 1.99
N THR A 13 9.35 -5.28 1.84
CA THR A 13 8.93 -4.45 0.70
C THR A 13 9.71 -3.15 0.67
N LEU A 14 9.90 -2.48 1.83
CA LEU A 14 10.67 -1.24 1.95
C LEU A 14 12.09 -1.40 1.39
N LYS A 15 12.75 -2.51 1.73
CA LYS A 15 14.09 -2.82 1.22
C LYS A 15 14.12 -3.01 -0.30
N ARG A 16 13.07 -3.62 -0.87
CA ARG A 16 12.94 -3.80 -2.33
C ARG A 16 12.66 -2.49 -3.05
N MET A 17 11.80 -1.65 -2.47
CA MET A 17 11.47 -0.32 -3.00
C MET A 17 12.71 0.57 -3.03
N LEU A 18 13.48 0.58 -1.94
CA LEU A 18 14.70 1.39 -1.86
C LEU A 18 15.74 1.01 -2.91
N LYS A 19 15.91 -0.28 -3.20
CA LYS A 19 16.82 -0.75 -4.27
C LYS A 19 16.44 -0.23 -5.67
N ARG A 20 15.17 0.12 -5.87
CA ARG A 20 14.65 0.66 -7.14
C ARG A 20 14.59 2.18 -7.19
N SER A 21 14.74 2.82 -6.04
CA SER A 21 14.72 4.28 -5.93
C SER A 21 16.16 4.80 -5.77
N THR A 22 16.85 5.05 -6.85
CA THR A 22 18.22 5.61 -6.79
C THR A 22 18.25 6.87 -5.94
N GLY A 23 18.84 6.77 -4.73
CA GLY A 23 18.95 7.90 -3.77
C GLY A 23 17.63 8.36 -3.13
N GLY A 24 16.55 7.58 -3.24
CA GLY A 24 15.24 7.94 -2.70
C GLY A 24 15.07 7.68 -1.21
N LYS A 25 13.90 8.05 -0.69
CA LYS A 25 13.43 7.75 0.66
C LYS A 25 12.21 6.84 0.60
N VAL A 26 12.14 5.87 1.51
CA VAL A 26 11.02 4.93 1.63
C VAL A 26 10.44 5.01 3.02
N TYR A 27 9.13 5.14 3.07
CA TYR A 27 8.35 5.18 4.28
C TYR A 27 7.48 3.93 4.37
N GLY A 28 7.29 3.41 5.57
CA GLY A 28 6.37 2.33 5.86
C GLY A 28 5.45 2.69 7.01
N ILE A 29 4.23 2.21 6.94
CA ILE A 29 3.27 2.29 8.05
C ILE A 29 2.61 0.93 8.24
N ASP A 30 2.41 0.54 9.47
CA ASP A 30 1.67 -0.66 9.83
C ASP A 30 0.92 -0.44 11.14
N ILE A 31 -0.25 -1.06 11.28
CA ILE A 31 -1.04 -0.96 12.50
C ILE A 31 -0.44 -1.79 13.65
N SER A 32 0.32 -2.83 13.32
CA SER A 32 0.95 -3.74 14.28
C SER A 32 2.27 -3.18 14.79
N ALA A 33 2.35 -2.92 16.09
CA ALA A 33 3.59 -2.52 16.75
C ALA A 33 4.72 -3.55 16.57
N GLU A 34 4.38 -4.85 16.55
CA GLU A 34 5.32 -5.93 16.29
C GLU A 34 5.89 -5.88 14.88
N SER A 35 5.03 -5.66 13.88
CA SER A 35 5.44 -5.48 12.49
C SER A 35 6.37 -4.28 12.33
N VAL A 36 6.02 -3.15 12.92
CA VAL A 36 6.85 -1.94 12.94
C VAL A 36 8.23 -2.20 13.54
N ALA A 37 8.30 -2.89 14.69
CA ALA A 37 9.57 -3.24 15.32
C ALA A 37 10.42 -4.14 14.42
N LYS A 38 9.83 -5.15 13.78
CA LYS A 38 10.51 -6.03 12.81
C LYS A 38 11.01 -5.24 11.60
N ALA A 39 10.19 -4.35 11.05
CA ALA A 39 10.55 -3.52 9.91
C ALA A 39 11.73 -2.58 10.22
N LYS A 40 11.72 -1.94 11.39
CA LYS A 40 12.84 -1.12 11.90
C LYS A 40 14.12 -1.93 12.05
N ASN A 41 14.04 -3.11 12.65
CA ASN A 41 15.21 -3.97 12.83
C ASN A 41 15.78 -4.46 11.49
N LEU A 42 14.93 -4.89 10.56
CA LEU A 42 15.35 -5.36 9.24
C LEU A 42 16.08 -4.28 8.43
N ASN A 43 15.68 -3.02 8.61
CA ASN A 43 16.19 -1.87 7.87
C ASN A 43 17.11 -0.97 8.72
N LYS A 44 17.61 -1.44 9.87
CA LYS A 44 18.31 -0.65 10.89
C LYS A 44 19.48 0.19 10.37
N GLN A 45 20.20 -0.28 9.34
CA GLN A 45 21.34 0.44 8.77
C GLN A 45 20.96 1.73 8.03
N LEU A 46 19.71 1.80 7.55
CA LEU A 46 19.20 2.91 6.74
C LEU A 46 18.06 3.66 7.45
N LEU A 47 17.74 3.21 8.67
CA LEU A 47 16.67 3.81 9.47
C LEU A 47 17.03 5.26 9.83
N GLY A 48 16.08 6.19 9.62
CA GLY A 48 16.25 7.61 9.87
C GLY A 48 17.03 8.37 8.78
N SER A 49 17.63 7.67 7.81
CA SER A 49 18.32 8.30 6.67
C SER A 49 17.55 8.11 5.36
N GLN A 50 17.27 6.86 4.99
CA GLN A 50 16.55 6.51 3.77
C GLN A 50 15.27 5.69 4.03
N VAL A 51 15.16 5.06 5.20
CA VAL A 51 13.98 4.28 5.60
C VAL A 51 13.38 4.88 6.86
N PHE A 52 12.06 5.07 6.85
CA PHE A 52 11.28 5.60 7.95
C PHE A 52 10.07 4.68 8.17
N VAL A 53 9.81 4.29 9.42
CA VAL A 53 8.70 3.37 9.73
C VAL A 53 7.92 3.91 10.92
N GLU A 54 6.61 4.06 10.73
CA GLU A 54 5.66 4.55 11.72
C GLU A 54 4.59 3.52 12.02
N GLN A 55 4.02 3.58 13.22
CA GLN A 55 2.82 2.83 13.55
C GLN A 55 1.59 3.68 13.27
N GLY A 56 0.61 3.12 12.57
CA GLY A 56 -0.64 3.83 12.27
C GLY A 56 -1.54 3.10 11.30
N SER A 57 -2.68 3.71 11.00
CA SER A 57 -3.73 3.16 10.15
C SER A 57 -3.79 3.86 8.78
N ALA A 58 -4.25 3.11 7.77
CA ALA A 58 -4.41 3.60 6.40
C ALA A 58 -5.45 4.73 6.27
N ASP A 59 -6.40 4.82 7.19
CA ASP A 59 -7.46 5.84 7.20
C ASP A 59 -7.06 7.15 7.89
N SER A 60 -5.81 7.24 8.40
CA SER A 60 -5.26 8.43 9.07
C SER A 60 -3.74 8.44 8.95
N LEU A 61 -3.24 8.84 7.79
CA LEU A 61 -1.80 8.85 7.50
C LEU A 61 -1.11 10.07 8.12
N PRO A 62 0.01 9.89 8.87
CA PRO A 62 0.64 10.97 9.64
C PRO A 62 1.51 11.91 8.81
N TRP A 63 1.36 11.95 7.50
CA TRP A 63 2.16 12.79 6.62
C TRP A 63 1.35 13.94 6.01
N ALA A 64 2.06 15.01 5.66
CA ALA A 64 1.49 16.16 4.99
C ALA A 64 0.94 15.80 3.59
N PRO A 65 0.00 16.58 3.06
CA PRO A 65 -0.42 16.43 1.66
C PRO A 65 0.76 16.49 0.68
N GLN A 66 0.64 15.82 -0.45
CA GLN A 66 1.60 15.87 -1.56
C GLN A 66 3.04 15.53 -1.15
N THR A 67 3.21 14.50 -0.31
CA THR A 67 4.53 14.06 0.19
C THR A 67 5.16 13.01 -0.72
N PHE A 68 4.36 12.09 -1.27
CA PHE A 68 4.85 10.88 -1.93
C PHE A 68 4.69 10.92 -3.45
N ASP A 69 5.68 10.40 -4.14
CA ASP A 69 5.64 10.16 -5.59
C ASP A 69 4.94 8.83 -5.91
N VAL A 70 5.09 7.84 -5.02
CA VAL A 70 4.48 6.51 -5.15
C VAL A 70 3.97 6.03 -3.79
N VAL A 71 2.77 5.47 -3.78
CA VAL A 71 2.20 4.75 -2.64
C VAL A 71 1.91 3.31 -3.07
N THR A 72 2.22 2.35 -2.22
CA THR A 72 1.92 0.92 -2.44
C THR A 72 1.11 0.34 -1.29
N ALA A 73 0.31 -0.68 -1.61
CA ALA A 73 -0.36 -1.55 -0.67
C ALA A 73 -0.18 -3.00 -1.14
N VAL A 74 0.68 -3.77 -0.45
CA VAL A 74 1.04 -5.13 -0.86
C VAL A 74 0.45 -6.12 0.11
N GLU A 75 -0.54 -6.92 -0.34
CA GLU A 75 -1.23 -7.95 0.46
C GLU A 75 -1.83 -7.41 1.77
N THR A 76 -2.36 -6.18 1.77
CA THR A 76 -2.81 -5.53 3.00
C THR A 76 -4.19 -4.88 2.91
N VAL A 77 -4.67 -4.54 1.72
CA VAL A 77 -5.94 -3.84 1.50
C VAL A 77 -7.15 -4.58 2.09
N TYR A 78 -7.05 -5.89 2.24
CA TYR A 78 -8.07 -6.75 2.85
C TYR A 78 -8.43 -6.38 4.29
N PHE A 79 -7.51 -5.75 5.00
CA PHE A 79 -7.62 -5.41 6.43
C PHE A 79 -7.85 -3.92 6.67
N TRP A 80 -7.91 -3.12 5.60
CA TRP A 80 -8.13 -1.69 5.75
C TRP A 80 -9.54 -1.41 6.24
N PRO A 81 -9.74 -0.46 7.17
CA PRO A 81 -11.06 -0.21 7.73
C PRO A 81 -12.02 0.35 6.67
N ASP A 82 -12.24 1.59 6.58
CA ASP A 82 -13.08 2.27 5.59
C ASP A 82 -12.29 2.49 4.29
N LEU A 83 -12.47 1.64 3.30
CA LEU A 83 -11.69 1.69 2.05
C LEU A 83 -11.82 3.02 1.30
N PRO A 84 -13.01 3.61 1.11
CA PRO A 84 -13.15 4.96 0.55
C PRO A 84 -12.34 6.02 1.32
N LYS A 85 -12.39 6.01 2.63
CA LYS A 85 -11.61 6.93 3.48
C LYS A 85 -10.11 6.72 3.33
N CYS A 86 -9.67 5.45 3.32
CA CYS A 86 -8.26 5.11 3.09
C CYS A 86 -7.78 5.63 1.73
N PHE A 87 -8.57 5.49 0.67
CA PHE A 87 -8.22 5.99 -0.65
C PHE A 87 -8.16 7.53 -0.71
N GLN A 88 -8.99 8.25 0.06
CA GLN A 88 -8.88 9.70 0.19
C GLN A 88 -7.58 10.10 0.91
N GLU A 89 -7.16 9.36 1.93
CA GLU A 89 -5.87 9.58 2.60
C GLU A 89 -4.68 9.32 1.67
N VAL A 90 -4.72 8.22 0.89
CA VAL A 90 -3.71 7.95 -0.15
C VAL A 90 -3.65 9.10 -1.15
N LYS A 91 -4.82 9.55 -1.64
CA LYS A 91 -4.93 10.69 -2.55
C LYS A 91 -4.33 11.96 -1.95
N ARG A 92 -4.63 12.25 -0.69
CA ARG A 92 -4.14 13.44 0.02
C ARG A 92 -2.60 13.47 0.10
N VAL A 93 -1.98 12.34 0.42
CA VAL A 93 -0.52 12.30 0.61
C VAL A 93 0.26 12.12 -0.69
N LEU A 94 -0.38 11.74 -1.80
CA LEU A 94 0.24 11.67 -3.12
C LEU A 94 0.41 13.07 -3.72
N LYS A 95 1.54 13.25 -4.41
CA LYS A 95 1.74 14.43 -5.28
C LYS A 95 0.89 14.32 -6.54
N PRO A 96 0.54 15.46 -7.18
CA PRO A 96 0.01 15.43 -8.54
C PRO A 96 0.96 14.65 -9.48
N GLY A 97 0.41 13.76 -10.30
CA GLY A 97 1.18 12.82 -11.11
C GLY A 97 1.70 11.59 -10.37
N GLY A 98 1.50 11.53 -9.04
CA GLY A 98 1.90 10.40 -8.23
C GLY A 98 1.08 9.13 -8.51
N GLN A 99 1.64 7.98 -8.20
CA GLN A 99 1.05 6.67 -8.50
C GLN A 99 0.67 5.93 -7.22
N PHE A 100 -0.51 5.31 -7.24
CA PHE A 100 -0.93 4.33 -6.24
C PHE A 100 -1.02 2.94 -6.87
N ALA A 101 -0.43 1.94 -6.23
CA ALA A 101 -0.47 0.55 -6.68
C ALA A 101 -0.88 -0.40 -5.55
N ILE A 102 -1.94 -1.15 -5.78
CA ILE A 102 -2.40 -2.25 -4.92
C ILE A 102 -1.94 -3.55 -5.56
N MET A 103 -1.23 -4.38 -4.80
CA MET A 103 -0.81 -5.71 -5.23
C MET A 103 -1.46 -6.74 -4.30
N LEU A 104 -2.16 -7.70 -4.88
CA LEU A 104 -2.89 -8.70 -4.11
C LEU A 104 -2.93 -10.06 -4.80
N GLU A 105 -3.09 -11.11 -4.00
CA GLU A 105 -3.48 -12.41 -4.47
C GLU A 105 -4.95 -12.41 -4.84
N VAL A 106 -5.26 -12.92 -6.04
CA VAL A 106 -6.64 -13.06 -6.52
C VAL A 106 -7.20 -14.35 -5.96
N ILE A 107 -8.17 -14.20 -5.09
CA ILE A 107 -8.88 -15.33 -4.48
C ILE A 107 -10.16 -15.54 -5.30
N GLU A 108 -10.19 -16.60 -6.12
CA GLU A 108 -11.37 -16.98 -6.90
C GLU A 108 -12.25 -17.96 -6.12
N GLY A 109 -13.57 -17.70 -6.13
CA GLY A 109 -14.60 -18.57 -5.55
C GLY A 109 -14.70 -18.53 -4.02
N ASP A 110 -15.44 -19.49 -3.46
CA ASP A 110 -15.58 -19.73 -2.01
C ASP A 110 -14.26 -20.21 -1.40
N SER A 111 -13.26 -19.36 -1.43
CA SER A 111 -11.97 -19.74 -0.89
C SER A 111 -12.08 -19.86 0.63
N LYS A 112 -11.50 -20.92 1.16
CA LYS A 112 -11.40 -21.20 2.60
C LYS A 112 -10.76 -20.05 3.41
N TRP A 113 -10.14 -19.08 2.73
CA TRP A 113 -9.44 -17.94 3.34
C TRP A 113 -10.38 -16.86 3.87
N THR A 114 -11.53 -16.63 3.26
CA THR A 114 -12.52 -15.63 3.73
C THR A 114 -13.11 -15.96 5.10
N ASN A 115 -13.07 -17.25 5.48
CA ASN A 115 -13.58 -17.74 6.77
C ASN A 115 -12.47 -17.98 7.82
N VAL A 116 -11.20 -17.81 7.46
CA VAL A 116 -10.05 -18.20 8.31
C VAL A 116 -9.41 -17.00 9.00
N VAL A 117 -9.49 -15.80 8.41
CA VAL A 117 -8.87 -14.59 8.99
C VAL A 117 -9.97 -13.60 9.35
N GLU A 118 -10.15 -13.38 10.65
CA GLU A 118 -11.09 -12.39 11.17
C GLU A 118 -10.76 -10.98 10.66
N GLY A 119 -11.77 -10.26 10.16
CA GLY A 119 -11.62 -8.91 9.64
C GLY A 119 -11.07 -8.82 8.21
N MET A 120 -10.80 -9.93 7.54
CA MET A 120 -10.36 -9.94 6.15
C MET A 120 -11.56 -9.79 5.20
N ILE A 121 -11.52 -8.78 4.32
CA ILE A 121 -12.49 -8.59 3.24
C ILE A 121 -11.77 -8.76 1.90
N VAL A 122 -12.24 -9.70 1.09
CA VAL A 122 -11.69 -9.96 -0.24
C VAL A 122 -12.41 -9.09 -1.27
N TYR A 123 -11.63 -8.36 -2.05
CA TYR A 123 -12.12 -7.52 -3.12
C TYR A 123 -11.66 -8.05 -4.48
N PRO A 124 -12.55 -8.29 -5.44
CA PRO A 124 -12.15 -8.53 -6.81
C PRO A 124 -11.32 -7.36 -7.37
N PRO A 125 -10.28 -7.62 -8.18
CA PRO A 125 -9.44 -6.54 -8.73
C PRO A 125 -10.23 -5.47 -9.49
N GLU A 126 -11.26 -5.85 -10.22
CA GLU A 126 -12.14 -4.95 -10.97
C GLU A 126 -12.93 -4.02 -10.04
N GLN A 127 -13.39 -4.53 -8.89
CA GLN A 127 -14.06 -3.71 -7.88
C GLN A 127 -13.11 -2.67 -7.28
N LEU A 128 -11.87 -3.04 -6.99
CA LEU A 128 -10.85 -2.10 -6.51
C LEU A 128 -10.53 -1.03 -7.56
N LYS A 129 -10.49 -1.40 -8.85
CA LYS A 129 -10.37 -0.46 -9.94
C LYS A 129 -11.48 0.57 -9.91
N ASP A 130 -12.74 0.13 -9.89
CA ASP A 130 -13.91 1.02 -9.85
C ASP A 130 -13.89 1.95 -8.63
N MET A 131 -13.50 1.43 -7.46
CA MET A 131 -13.37 2.22 -6.24
C MET A 131 -12.25 3.27 -6.32
N LEU A 132 -11.13 2.96 -6.97
CA LEU A 132 -10.07 3.94 -7.22
C LEU A 132 -10.51 5.04 -8.18
N GLU A 133 -11.22 4.70 -9.25
CA GLU A 133 -11.79 5.67 -10.20
C GLU A 133 -12.80 6.59 -9.49
N GLN A 134 -13.67 6.05 -8.63
CA GLN A 134 -14.60 6.82 -7.80
C GLN A 134 -13.87 7.71 -6.79
N ALA A 135 -12.73 7.30 -6.26
CA ALA A 135 -11.89 8.13 -5.39
C ALA A 135 -11.19 9.28 -6.13
N GLY A 136 -11.22 9.28 -7.47
CA GLY A 136 -10.65 10.33 -8.32
C GLY A 136 -9.24 10.01 -8.84
N PHE A 137 -8.84 8.75 -8.85
CA PHE A 137 -7.66 8.32 -9.61
C PHE A 137 -8.02 8.16 -11.09
N SER A 138 -7.06 8.43 -11.95
CA SER A 138 -7.18 8.29 -13.40
C SER A 138 -6.25 7.20 -13.93
N ASP A 139 -6.47 6.80 -15.18
CA ASP A 139 -5.66 5.80 -15.86
C ASP A 139 -5.51 4.51 -15.01
N VAL A 140 -6.65 4.10 -14.40
CA VAL A 140 -6.65 2.92 -13.52
C VAL A 140 -6.64 1.65 -14.35
N GLU A 141 -5.60 0.86 -14.16
CA GLU A 141 -5.36 -0.37 -14.92
C GLU A 141 -5.22 -1.56 -13.98
N VAL A 142 -5.70 -2.72 -14.43
CA VAL A 142 -5.53 -4.01 -13.75
C VAL A 142 -4.54 -4.86 -14.54
N PHE A 143 -3.41 -5.18 -13.92
CA PHE A 143 -2.39 -6.05 -14.49
C PHE A 143 -2.44 -7.42 -13.82
N ARG A 144 -2.53 -8.50 -14.61
CA ARG A 144 -2.46 -9.88 -14.13
C ARG A 144 -1.17 -10.53 -14.61
N ARG A 145 -0.23 -10.78 -13.72
CA ARG A 145 1.04 -11.49 -14.06
C ARG A 145 0.88 -13.00 -14.07
N LYS A 146 0.00 -13.50 -13.19
CA LYS A 146 -0.39 -14.91 -13.05
C LYS A 146 -1.87 -14.94 -12.76
N PRO A 147 -2.58 -16.06 -12.97
CA PRO A 147 -4.00 -16.14 -12.61
C PRO A 147 -4.30 -15.72 -11.18
N SER A 148 -3.37 -16.02 -10.25
CA SER A 148 -3.52 -15.78 -8.82
C SER A 148 -3.00 -14.43 -8.33
N TYR A 149 -2.46 -13.54 -9.18
CA TYR A 149 -1.92 -12.26 -8.74
C TYR A 149 -2.33 -11.10 -9.64
N ALA A 150 -2.84 -10.05 -9.02
CA ALA A 150 -3.20 -8.81 -9.70
C ALA A 150 -2.49 -7.61 -9.09
N THR A 151 -2.23 -6.62 -9.93
CA THR A 151 -1.82 -5.27 -9.54
C THR A 151 -2.83 -4.29 -10.11
N ILE A 152 -3.41 -3.46 -9.27
CA ILE A 152 -4.26 -2.35 -9.67
C ILE A 152 -3.45 -1.07 -9.47
N LYS A 153 -3.28 -0.29 -10.53
CA LYS A 153 -2.50 0.95 -10.51
C LYS A 153 -3.33 2.10 -11.02
N GLY A 154 -3.31 3.21 -10.29
CA GLY A 154 -3.93 4.47 -10.72
C GLY A 154 -2.97 5.65 -10.56
N ILE A 155 -3.23 6.73 -11.28
CA ILE A 155 -2.46 7.97 -11.27
C ILE A 155 -3.34 9.09 -10.69
N LEU A 156 -2.79 9.91 -9.83
CA LEU A 156 -3.42 11.13 -9.35
C LEU A 156 -3.08 12.28 -10.33
N LYS A 157 -4.10 12.79 -11.03
CA LYS A 157 -3.98 13.99 -11.89
C LYS A 157 -4.09 15.26 -11.10
#